data_b0fae071512cdc60b0efc3d92756c970
#
_entry.id   b0fae071512cdc60b0efc3d92756c970
#
_cell.length_a   1.000
_cell.length_b   1.000
_cell.length_c   1.000
_cell.angle_alpha   90.00
_cell.angle_beta   90.00
_cell.angle_gamma   90.00
#
_symmetry.space_group_name_H-M   'P 1'
#
loop_
_entity.id
_entity.type
_entity.pdbx_description
1 polymer ?
#
loop_
_entity_poly.entity_id
_entity_poly.type
_entity_poly.pdbx_seq_one_letter_code
_entity_poly.pdbx_strand_id
1 'polypeptide(L)'
;SQTYPELDINVIDGHSHTAVESGKRYGKVIYAQTGNYLNNVGIVTAPENEPTKKTAKLIPAEELLGLPENPAVKAIVDEARTNFNAENEKVIVDYIPFTLDGQRENVRTRETNLGNLIGDAIMSYGQDAFSQPADFAVTNGGGIRADIKQGPIKVGDVIAVLPFGNSIAQIQVTGAQVKEMFEMSVRSIPQKDENGTILLDDAGQPKLGANGGFLHVSSSI
;
A
#
# COMPACT_ATOMS: atom_id res chain seq x y z
N SER A 1 12.72 -20.86 17.16
CA SER A 1 13.99 -21.55 17.28
C SER A 1 14.43 -21.80 18.74
N GLN A 2 14.15 -20.92 19.70
CA GLN A 2 14.41 -21.20 21.13
C GLN A 2 13.52 -22.32 21.65
N THR A 3 12.25 -22.35 21.22
CA THR A 3 11.27 -23.38 21.61
C THR A 3 11.45 -24.69 20.84
N TYR A 4 11.94 -24.60 19.60
CA TYR A 4 12.14 -25.75 18.71
C TYR A 4 13.54 -25.67 18.09
N PRO A 5 14.58 -26.00 18.86
CA PRO A 5 15.96 -25.85 18.42
C PRO A 5 16.37 -26.80 17.28
N GLU A 6 15.62 -27.90 17.10
CA GLU A 6 15.82 -28.88 16.04
C GLU A 6 15.30 -28.42 14.69
N LEU A 7 14.40 -27.41 14.64
CA LEU A 7 13.82 -26.93 13.38
C LEU A 7 14.76 -25.96 12.65
N ASP A 8 14.90 -26.20 11.35
CA ASP A 8 15.56 -25.29 10.43
C ASP A 8 14.55 -24.36 9.78
N ILE A 9 14.45 -23.12 10.29
CA ILE A 9 13.40 -22.17 9.94
C ILE A 9 13.95 -21.08 9.02
N ASN A 10 13.25 -20.82 7.91
CA ASN A 10 13.42 -19.65 7.07
C ASN A 10 12.11 -18.84 7.09
N VAL A 11 12.21 -17.53 7.30
CA VAL A 11 11.04 -16.64 7.31
C VAL A 11 11.11 -15.76 6.06
N ILE A 12 10.16 -15.94 5.16
CA ILE A 12 9.93 -15.09 3.98
C ILE A 12 8.65 -14.33 4.25
N ASP A 13 8.73 -13.02 4.27
CA ASP A 13 7.67 -12.12 4.70
C ASP A 13 7.30 -11.10 3.61
N GLY A 14 6.24 -10.34 3.85
CA GLY A 14 5.71 -9.34 2.92
C GLY A 14 4.93 -8.24 3.65
N HIS A 15 3.91 -7.69 3.01
CA HIS A 15 2.94 -6.71 3.50
C HIS A 15 3.51 -5.33 3.89
N SER A 16 4.61 -5.26 4.63
CA SER A 16 5.23 -4.00 5.05
C SER A 16 5.94 -3.25 3.92
N HIS A 17 6.13 -3.89 2.76
CA HIS A 17 6.86 -3.36 1.60
C HIS A 17 8.35 -3.04 1.89
N THR A 18 8.92 -3.70 2.88
CA THR A 18 10.32 -3.48 3.26
C THR A 18 11.26 -4.31 2.38
N ALA A 19 12.24 -3.69 1.76
CA ALA A 19 13.33 -4.41 1.10
C ALA A 19 14.41 -4.77 2.13
N VAL A 20 14.71 -6.05 2.28
CA VAL A 20 15.75 -6.57 3.20
C VAL A 20 16.88 -7.16 2.35
N GLU A 21 17.82 -6.31 1.95
CA GLU A 21 18.82 -6.61 0.91
C GLU A 21 19.63 -7.89 1.16
N SER A 22 20.09 -8.12 2.37
CA SER A 22 20.98 -9.25 2.74
C SER A 22 20.32 -10.22 3.73
N GLY A 23 19.03 -10.04 4.01
CA GLY A 23 18.35 -10.76 5.07
C GLY A 23 18.75 -10.30 6.47
N LYS A 24 17.96 -10.66 7.46
CA LYS A 24 18.26 -10.46 8.88
C LYS A 24 18.40 -11.82 9.57
N ARG A 25 19.41 -11.96 10.41
CA ARG A 25 19.66 -13.20 11.16
C ARG A 25 19.16 -13.11 12.59
N TYR A 26 18.53 -14.19 13.02
CA TYR A 26 18.13 -14.42 14.41
C TYR A 26 18.55 -15.84 14.80
N GLY A 27 19.82 -16.01 15.19
CA GLY A 27 20.41 -17.33 15.42
C GLY A 27 20.46 -18.17 14.12
N LYS A 28 19.78 -19.31 14.09
CA LYS A 28 19.64 -20.19 12.91
C LYS A 28 18.59 -19.69 11.89
N VAL A 29 17.72 -18.77 12.28
CA VAL A 29 16.63 -18.26 11.42
C VAL A 29 17.19 -17.16 10.52
N ILE A 30 16.85 -17.20 9.22
CA ILE A 30 16.99 -16.07 8.31
C ILE A 30 15.62 -15.49 8.00
N TYR A 31 15.52 -14.17 8.05
CA TYR A 31 14.34 -13.39 7.66
C TYR A 31 14.65 -12.63 6.38
N ALA A 32 13.75 -12.70 5.40
CA ALA A 32 13.88 -12.03 4.12
C ALA A 32 12.55 -11.43 3.67
N GLN A 33 12.62 -10.28 3.01
CA GLN A 33 11.50 -9.62 2.37
C GLN A 33 11.99 -8.83 1.15
N THR A 34 11.24 -8.84 0.05
CA THR A 34 11.68 -8.34 -1.27
C THR A 34 11.23 -6.91 -1.57
N GLY A 35 10.56 -6.23 -0.66
CA GLY A 35 9.94 -4.93 -0.94
C GLY A 35 8.56 -5.06 -1.56
N ASN A 36 8.30 -4.37 -2.67
CA ASN A 36 6.97 -4.28 -3.28
C ASN A 36 7.05 -4.28 -4.82
N TYR A 37 5.90 -4.44 -5.46
CA TYR A 37 5.66 -4.25 -6.90
C TYR A 37 6.65 -4.96 -7.84
N LEU A 38 7.18 -6.12 -7.43
CA LEU A 38 8.17 -6.88 -8.17
C LEU A 38 9.47 -6.12 -8.48
N ASN A 39 9.79 -5.10 -7.70
CA ASN A 39 11.04 -4.33 -7.87
C ASN A 39 12.29 -5.16 -7.61
N ASN A 40 12.16 -6.28 -6.88
CA ASN A 40 13.25 -7.18 -6.58
C ASN A 40 12.84 -8.65 -6.66
N VAL A 41 13.78 -9.49 -7.02
CA VAL A 41 13.72 -10.94 -6.83
C VAL A 41 14.59 -11.32 -5.64
N GLY A 42 14.03 -12.01 -4.64
CA GLY A 42 14.76 -12.49 -3.46
C GLY A 42 15.28 -13.91 -3.65
N ILE A 43 16.55 -14.15 -3.33
CA ILE A 43 17.14 -15.49 -3.29
C ILE A 43 17.55 -15.78 -1.86
N VAL A 44 16.98 -16.82 -1.27
CA VAL A 44 17.40 -17.38 0.03
C VAL A 44 18.11 -18.70 -0.23
N THR A 45 19.35 -18.80 0.20
CA THR A 45 20.14 -20.03 0.15
C THR A 45 20.24 -20.63 1.54
N ALA A 46 19.79 -21.86 1.70
CA ALA A 46 19.83 -22.60 2.96
C ALA A 46 20.56 -23.93 2.72
N PRO A 47 21.89 -24.00 2.92
CA PRO A 47 22.66 -25.21 2.76
C PRO A 47 22.17 -26.31 3.71
N GLU A 48 22.06 -27.53 3.21
CA GLU A 48 21.70 -28.69 4.01
C GLU A 48 22.75 -28.92 5.11
N ASN A 49 22.28 -29.19 6.33
CA ASN A 49 23.12 -29.42 7.52
C ASN A 49 24.01 -28.24 7.96
N GLU A 50 23.86 -27.05 7.37
CA GLU A 50 24.64 -25.84 7.75
C GLU A 50 23.71 -24.64 8.03
N PRO A 51 22.84 -24.71 9.04
CA PRO A 51 21.80 -23.69 9.27
C PRO A 51 22.34 -22.31 9.60
N THR A 52 23.62 -22.22 10.01
CA THR A 52 24.30 -20.94 10.27
C THR A 52 24.89 -20.30 9.01
N LYS A 53 24.95 -21.01 7.89
CA LYS A 53 25.49 -20.50 6.62
C LYS A 53 24.41 -20.04 5.62
N LYS A 54 23.18 -19.90 6.06
CA LYS A 54 22.11 -19.35 5.23
C LYS A 54 22.43 -17.92 4.78
N THR A 55 22.07 -17.61 3.56
CA THR A 55 22.22 -16.26 3.00
C THR A 55 20.92 -15.81 2.33
N ALA A 56 20.71 -14.51 2.25
CA ALA A 56 19.67 -13.92 1.41
C ALA A 56 20.27 -12.77 0.62
N LYS A 57 19.76 -12.54 -0.57
CA LYS A 57 20.08 -11.37 -1.40
C LYS A 57 18.89 -10.94 -2.21
N LEU A 58 18.82 -9.67 -2.54
CA LEU A 58 17.90 -9.14 -3.54
C LEU A 58 18.64 -8.93 -4.86
N ILE A 59 17.92 -9.16 -5.94
CA ILE A 59 18.34 -8.81 -7.31
C ILE A 59 17.30 -7.80 -7.80
N PRO A 60 17.68 -6.54 -8.07
CA PRO A 60 16.80 -5.56 -8.65
C PRO A 60 16.21 -6.06 -9.97
N ALA A 61 14.93 -5.80 -10.21
CA ALA A 61 14.25 -6.25 -11.42
C ALA A 61 14.91 -5.72 -12.71
N GLU A 62 15.49 -4.51 -12.65
CA GLU A 62 16.23 -3.89 -13.75
C GLU A 62 17.47 -4.68 -14.18
N GLU A 63 18.12 -5.42 -13.27
CA GLU A 63 19.23 -6.32 -13.63
C GLU A 63 18.76 -7.57 -14.40
N LEU A 64 17.47 -7.86 -14.36
CA LEU A 64 16.85 -8.99 -15.05
C LEU A 64 16.31 -8.60 -16.44
N LEU A 65 16.27 -7.29 -16.75
CA LEU A 65 15.85 -6.79 -18.05
C LEU A 65 16.82 -7.30 -19.15
N GLY A 66 16.24 -7.86 -20.21
CA GLY A 66 17.01 -8.43 -21.30
C GLY A 66 17.38 -9.91 -21.15
N LEU A 67 17.04 -10.54 -20.04
CA LEU A 67 17.10 -12.00 -19.97
C LEU A 67 16.03 -12.62 -20.89
N PRO A 68 16.31 -13.83 -21.46
CA PRO A 68 15.33 -14.53 -22.27
C PRO A 68 14.05 -14.83 -21.47
N GLU A 69 12.91 -14.39 -22.00
CA GLU A 69 11.61 -14.70 -21.42
C GLU A 69 11.23 -16.18 -21.65
N ASN A 70 10.61 -16.80 -20.67
CA ASN A 70 9.99 -18.11 -20.87
C ASN A 70 8.75 -17.97 -21.78
N PRO A 71 8.71 -18.59 -22.98
CA PRO A 71 7.61 -18.38 -23.93
C PRO A 71 6.23 -18.75 -23.39
N ALA A 72 6.14 -19.80 -22.56
CA ALA A 72 4.86 -20.25 -22.01
C ALA A 72 4.33 -19.23 -20.95
N VAL A 73 5.21 -18.72 -20.09
CA VAL A 73 4.86 -17.69 -19.12
C VAL A 73 4.50 -16.39 -19.83
N LYS A 74 5.28 -16.01 -20.87
CA LYS A 74 5.00 -14.83 -21.68
C LYS A 74 3.61 -14.89 -22.33
N ALA A 75 3.23 -16.00 -22.90
CA ALA A 75 1.91 -16.17 -23.52
C ALA A 75 0.77 -15.93 -22.52
N ILE A 76 0.87 -16.45 -21.29
CA ILE A 76 -0.11 -16.24 -20.23
C ILE A 76 -0.19 -14.77 -19.82
N VAL A 77 0.97 -14.11 -19.67
CA VAL A 77 1.05 -12.70 -19.31
C VAL A 77 0.47 -11.80 -20.40
N ASP A 78 0.78 -12.10 -21.67
CA ASP A 78 0.28 -11.32 -22.82
C ASP A 78 -1.24 -11.46 -22.99
N GLU A 79 -1.79 -12.65 -22.79
CA GLU A 79 -3.23 -12.89 -22.79
C GLU A 79 -3.92 -12.13 -21.64
N ALA A 80 -3.40 -12.24 -20.41
CA ALA A 80 -3.93 -11.52 -19.25
C ALA A 80 -3.88 -10.01 -19.45
N ARG A 81 -2.78 -9.48 -20.01
CA ARG A 81 -2.61 -8.06 -20.32
C ARG A 81 -3.60 -7.60 -21.39
N THR A 82 -3.84 -8.39 -22.44
CA THR A 82 -4.78 -8.04 -23.49
C THR A 82 -6.20 -7.94 -22.95
N ASN A 83 -6.63 -8.92 -22.16
CA ASN A 83 -7.95 -8.92 -21.53
C ASN A 83 -8.12 -7.77 -20.53
N PHE A 84 -7.09 -7.50 -19.74
CA PHE A 84 -7.07 -6.42 -18.76
C PHE A 84 -7.13 -5.04 -19.42
N ASN A 85 -6.36 -4.80 -20.48
CA ASN A 85 -6.26 -3.51 -21.13
C ASN A 85 -7.54 -3.09 -21.85
N ALA A 86 -8.34 -4.01 -22.37
CA ALA A 86 -9.55 -3.69 -23.12
C ALA A 86 -10.53 -2.81 -22.33
N GLU A 87 -10.72 -3.08 -21.03
CA GLU A 87 -11.58 -2.27 -20.15
C GLU A 87 -10.82 -1.14 -19.47
N ASN A 88 -9.59 -1.37 -19.07
CA ASN A 88 -8.83 -0.41 -18.25
C ASN A 88 -8.34 0.82 -19.03
N GLU A 89 -8.15 0.69 -20.35
CA GLU A 89 -7.80 1.83 -21.21
C GLU A 89 -8.99 2.77 -21.53
N LYS A 90 -10.21 2.40 -21.13
CA LYS A 90 -11.38 3.24 -21.34
C LYS A 90 -11.29 4.54 -20.56
N VAL A 91 -11.27 5.66 -21.27
CA VAL A 91 -11.29 7.00 -20.69
C VAL A 91 -12.66 7.28 -20.09
N ILE A 92 -12.71 7.71 -18.83
CA ILE A 92 -13.92 8.08 -18.08
C ILE A 92 -13.99 9.57 -17.77
N VAL A 93 -12.84 10.27 -17.77
CA VAL A 93 -12.74 11.73 -17.69
C VAL A 93 -11.71 12.18 -18.70
N ASP A 94 -12.09 13.10 -19.60
CA ASP A 94 -11.23 13.52 -20.69
C ASP A 94 -9.95 14.21 -20.21
N TYR A 95 -10.03 15.02 -19.16
CA TYR A 95 -8.86 15.74 -18.64
C TYR A 95 -9.08 16.30 -17.24
N ILE A 96 -8.06 16.16 -16.39
CA ILE A 96 -7.91 16.91 -15.13
C ILE A 96 -6.64 17.76 -15.19
N PRO A 97 -6.67 19.03 -14.73
CA PRO A 97 -5.54 19.97 -14.85
C PRO A 97 -4.48 19.82 -13.75
N PHE A 98 -4.62 18.87 -12.84
CA PHE A 98 -3.73 18.65 -11.71
C PHE A 98 -3.63 17.16 -11.36
N THR A 99 -2.58 16.80 -10.65
CA THR A 99 -2.44 15.44 -10.09
C THR A 99 -3.29 15.29 -8.82
N LEU A 100 -4.02 14.17 -8.72
CA LEU A 100 -4.67 13.74 -7.49
C LEU A 100 -3.67 12.91 -6.67
N ASP A 101 -3.31 13.42 -5.48
CA ASP A 101 -2.24 12.88 -4.65
C ASP A 101 -2.69 11.64 -3.88
N GLY A 102 -2.19 10.49 -4.28
CA GLY A 102 -2.33 9.20 -3.62
C GLY A 102 -1.01 8.65 -3.07
N GLN A 103 0.02 9.52 -2.95
CA GLN A 103 1.32 9.14 -2.41
C GLN A 103 1.17 8.53 -1.02
N ARG A 104 1.75 7.35 -0.83
CA ARG A 104 1.63 6.55 0.40
C ARG A 104 1.89 7.36 1.68
N GLU A 105 2.93 8.19 1.65
CA GLU A 105 3.33 8.99 2.82
C GLU A 105 2.34 10.14 3.09
N ASN A 106 1.68 10.66 2.07
CA ASN A 106 0.71 11.74 2.18
C ASN A 106 -0.65 11.22 2.67
N VAL A 107 -1.24 10.28 1.94
CA VAL A 107 -2.58 9.75 2.29
C VAL A 107 -2.65 9.05 3.66
N ARG A 108 -1.49 8.76 4.27
CA ARG A 108 -1.41 8.10 5.59
C ARG A 108 -1.00 9.02 6.72
N THR A 109 -0.80 10.31 6.46
CA THR A 109 -0.36 11.28 7.46
C THR A 109 -1.13 12.59 7.42
N ARG A 110 -1.78 12.89 6.30
CA ARG A 110 -2.49 14.16 6.08
C ARG A 110 -3.61 14.00 5.05
N GLU A 111 -4.48 14.98 5.03
CA GLU A 111 -5.50 15.17 4.01
C GLU A 111 -4.87 15.35 2.61
N THR A 112 -5.49 14.75 1.59
CA THR A 112 -5.10 14.90 0.17
C THR A 112 -6.32 15.11 -0.70
N ASN A 113 -6.15 15.76 -1.85
CA ASN A 113 -7.23 15.99 -2.80
C ASN A 113 -7.83 14.68 -3.34
N LEU A 114 -7.03 13.62 -3.50
CA LEU A 114 -7.55 12.30 -3.89
C LEU A 114 -8.37 11.67 -2.76
N GLY A 115 -7.89 11.77 -1.53
CA GLY A 115 -8.60 11.26 -0.36
C GLY A 115 -9.98 11.91 -0.21
N ASN A 116 -10.06 13.24 -0.36
CA ASN A 116 -11.30 14.00 -0.31
C ASN A 116 -12.25 13.58 -1.44
N LEU A 117 -11.75 13.48 -2.68
CA LEU A 117 -12.54 13.03 -3.82
C LEU A 117 -13.15 11.64 -3.58
N ILE A 118 -12.37 10.71 -3.00
CA ILE A 118 -12.89 9.37 -2.67
C ILE A 118 -13.93 9.44 -1.57
N GLY A 119 -13.73 10.27 -0.53
CA GLY A 119 -14.71 10.51 0.53
C GLY A 119 -16.02 11.02 -0.04
N ASP A 120 -15.96 12.03 -0.92
CA ASP A 120 -17.13 12.61 -1.58
C ASP A 120 -17.84 11.60 -2.51
N ALA A 121 -17.09 10.79 -3.24
CA ALA A 121 -17.66 9.75 -4.09
C ALA A 121 -18.39 8.66 -3.27
N ILE A 122 -17.84 8.23 -2.14
CA ILE A 122 -18.48 7.30 -1.21
C ILE A 122 -19.75 7.93 -0.63
N MET A 123 -19.70 9.20 -0.24
CA MET A 123 -20.85 9.94 0.28
C MET A 123 -21.96 10.02 -0.77
N SER A 124 -21.63 10.42 -2.00
CA SER A 124 -22.59 10.49 -3.12
C SER A 124 -23.26 9.15 -3.40
N TYR A 125 -22.47 8.07 -3.48
CA TYR A 125 -23.01 6.72 -3.63
C TYR A 125 -23.92 6.33 -2.46
N GLY A 126 -23.53 6.65 -1.24
CA GLY A 126 -24.28 6.32 -0.03
C GLY A 126 -25.65 6.99 0.04
N GLN A 127 -25.79 8.21 -0.47
CA GLN A 127 -27.08 8.92 -0.53
C GLN A 127 -28.11 8.17 -1.40
N ASP A 128 -27.67 7.53 -2.47
CA ASP A 128 -28.55 6.83 -3.39
C ASP A 128 -28.74 5.35 -3.04
N ALA A 129 -27.73 4.72 -2.44
CA ALA A 129 -27.70 3.26 -2.22
C ALA A 129 -28.36 2.81 -0.91
N PHE A 130 -28.43 3.68 0.10
CA PHE A 130 -28.97 3.33 1.41
C PHE A 130 -30.32 4.02 1.70
N SER A 131 -31.12 3.40 2.54
CA SER A 131 -32.48 3.89 2.89
C SER A 131 -32.48 5.12 3.81
N GLN A 132 -31.35 5.42 4.44
CA GLN A 132 -31.18 6.59 5.29
C GLN A 132 -30.01 7.43 4.75
N PRO A 133 -30.11 8.77 4.73
CA PRO A 133 -28.99 9.62 4.35
C PRO A 133 -27.85 9.46 5.35
N ALA A 134 -26.61 9.48 4.86
CA ALA A 134 -25.42 9.56 5.70
C ALA A 134 -25.09 11.02 6.03
N ASP A 135 -24.53 11.28 7.21
CA ASP A 135 -24.05 12.61 7.59
C ASP A 135 -22.69 12.89 6.93
N PHE A 136 -21.85 11.88 6.84
CA PHE A 136 -20.52 11.95 6.20
C PHE A 136 -20.02 10.56 5.81
N ALA A 137 -19.00 10.53 4.98
CA ALA A 137 -18.30 9.31 4.58
C ALA A 137 -16.82 9.39 4.94
N VAL A 138 -16.21 8.24 5.19
CA VAL A 138 -14.77 8.11 5.47
C VAL A 138 -14.16 6.97 4.68
N THR A 139 -12.88 7.14 4.31
CA THR A 139 -12.05 6.06 3.79
C THR A 139 -10.66 6.12 4.42
N ASN A 140 -10.02 4.98 4.60
CA ASN A 140 -8.69 4.94 5.20
C ASN A 140 -7.59 5.10 4.14
N GLY A 141 -6.57 5.89 4.44
CA GLY A 141 -5.43 6.15 3.55
C GLY A 141 -4.65 4.89 3.16
N GLY A 142 -4.74 3.82 3.96
CA GLY A 142 -4.18 2.52 3.58
C GLY A 142 -4.85 1.86 2.38
N GLY A 143 -6.09 2.23 2.07
CA GLY A 143 -6.85 1.79 0.91
C GLY A 143 -6.44 2.46 -0.40
N ILE A 144 -5.85 3.67 -0.33
CA ILE A 144 -5.41 4.46 -1.49
C ILE A 144 -4.00 4.03 -1.90
N ARG A 145 -3.83 3.56 -3.14
CA ARG A 145 -2.61 2.84 -3.54
C ARG A 145 -1.80 3.49 -4.65
N ALA A 146 -2.35 4.48 -5.36
CA ALA A 146 -1.69 5.18 -6.47
C ALA A 146 -2.19 6.62 -6.58
N ASP A 147 -1.40 7.47 -7.27
CA ASP A 147 -1.85 8.78 -7.73
C ASP A 147 -2.72 8.64 -8.97
N ILE A 148 -3.54 9.67 -9.26
CA ILE A 148 -4.04 9.91 -10.59
C ILE A 148 -3.32 11.15 -11.15
N LYS A 149 -2.56 10.95 -12.22
CA LYS A 149 -1.76 12.04 -12.82
C LYS A 149 -2.64 13.03 -13.57
N GLN A 150 -2.17 14.26 -13.71
CA GLN A 150 -2.74 15.25 -14.63
C GLN A 150 -2.93 14.63 -16.00
N GLY A 151 -4.10 14.84 -16.63
CA GLY A 151 -4.43 14.30 -17.94
C GLY A 151 -5.79 13.58 -17.96
N PRO A 152 -6.03 12.69 -18.92
CA PRO A 152 -7.23 11.86 -18.96
C PRO A 152 -7.21 10.84 -17.82
N ILE A 153 -8.38 10.53 -17.28
CA ILE A 153 -8.55 9.45 -16.28
C ILE A 153 -9.17 8.24 -16.97
N LYS A 154 -8.55 7.08 -16.77
CA LYS A 154 -9.01 5.80 -17.28
C LYS A 154 -9.59 4.93 -16.17
N VAL A 155 -10.38 3.93 -16.53
CA VAL A 155 -10.86 2.90 -15.59
C VAL A 155 -9.70 2.26 -14.82
N GLY A 156 -8.59 1.97 -15.52
CA GLY A 156 -7.39 1.39 -14.91
C GLY A 156 -6.77 2.27 -13.83
N ASP A 157 -6.82 3.59 -13.95
CA ASP A 157 -6.32 4.51 -12.92
C ASP A 157 -7.12 4.39 -11.63
N VAL A 158 -8.44 4.29 -11.73
CA VAL A 158 -9.31 4.11 -10.57
C VAL A 158 -9.07 2.76 -9.89
N ILE A 159 -8.90 1.69 -10.68
CA ILE A 159 -8.59 0.36 -10.18
C ILE A 159 -7.21 0.35 -9.50
N ALA A 160 -6.22 1.06 -10.04
CA ALA A 160 -4.90 1.19 -9.43
C ALA A 160 -4.95 1.95 -8.10
N VAL A 161 -5.81 2.95 -7.98
CA VAL A 161 -6.03 3.71 -6.73
C VAL A 161 -6.72 2.85 -5.67
N LEU A 162 -7.76 2.11 -6.03
CA LEU A 162 -8.59 1.30 -5.13
C LEU A 162 -8.64 -0.17 -5.57
N PRO A 163 -7.51 -0.91 -5.51
CA PRO A 163 -7.40 -2.26 -6.08
C PRO A 163 -8.08 -3.36 -5.24
N PHE A 164 -8.58 -3.02 -4.06
CA PHE A 164 -9.23 -3.97 -3.17
C PHE A 164 -10.74 -4.03 -3.48
N GLY A 165 -11.31 -5.23 -3.49
CA GLY A 165 -12.75 -5.44 -3.69
C GLY A 165 -13.57 -5.11 -2.43
N ASN A 166 -13.38 -3.91 -1.88
CA ASN A 166 -14.09 -3.46 -0.69
C ASN A 166 -15.53 -3.07 -1.02
N SER A 167 -16.43 -3.29 -0.07
CA SER A 167 -17.82 -2.82 -0.14
C SER A 167 -17.98 -1.54 0.66
N ILE A 168 -18.91 -0.68 0.22
CA ILE A 168 -19.35 0.49 0.99
C ILE A 168 -20.41 0.00 1.99
N ALA A 169 -20.27 0.38 3.25
CA ALA A 169 -21.21 0.07 4.31
C ALA A 169 -21.65 1.34 5.04
N GLN A 170 -22.89 1.37 5.49
CA GLN A 170 -23.42 2.45 6.33
C GLN A 170 -23.59 1.92 7.75
N ILE A 171 -23.13 2.70 8.73
CA ILE A 171 -23.27 2.40 10.15
C ILE A 171 -23.80 3.61 10.89
N GLN A 172 -24.47 3.38 12.01
CA GLN A 172 -24.88 4.44 12.93
C GLN A 172 -23.95 4.48 14.13
N VAL A 173 -23.44 5.66 14.43
CA VAL A 173 -22.48 5.88 15.54
C VAL A 173 -22.87 7.13 16.33
N THR A 174 -22.43 7.19 17.59
CA THR A 174 -22.61 8.38 18.45
C THR A 174 -21.49 9.40 18.20
N GLY A 175 -21.70 10.67 18.54
CA GLY A 175 -20.66 11.70 18.45
C GLY A 175 -19.39 11.37 19.26
N ALA A 176 -19.53 10.66 20.39
CA ALA A 176 -18.39 10.17 21.16
C ALA A 176 -17.55 9.15 20.37
N GLN A 177 -18.20 8.23 19.67
CA GLN A 177 -17.51 7.24 18.80
C GLN A 177 -16.87 7.90 17.59
N VAL A 178 -17.52 8.92 17.00
CA VAL A 178 -16.92 9.73 15.93
C VAL A 178 -15.63 10.40 16.41
N LYS A 179 -15.65 11.02 17.58
CA LYS A 179 -14.47 11.64 18.18
C LYS A 179 -13.34 10.62 18.38
N GLU A 180 -13.64 9.46 18.97
CA GLU A 180 -12.67 8.38 19.19
C GLU A 180 -12.08 7.88 17.87
N MET A 181 -12.91 7.71 16.83
CA MET A 181 -12.49 7.30 15.51
C MET A 181 -11.47 8.30 14.91
N PHE A 182 -11.71 9.60 15.01
CA PHE A 182 -10.77 10.61 14.51
C PHE A 182 -9.49 10.72 15.36
N GLU A 183 -9.59 10.58 16.68
CA GLU A 183 -8.39 10.49 17.53
C GLU A 183 -7.52 9.29 17.17
N MET A 184 -8.13 8.16 16.85
CA MET A 184 -7.42 6.98 16.36
C MET A 184 -6.79 7.21 14.97
N SER A 185 -7.47 7.93 14.09
CA SER A 185 -7.00 8.27 12.74
C SER A 185 -5.69 9.06 12.78
N VAL A 186 -5.59 10.06 13.64
CA VAL A 186 -4.45 10.99 13.69
C VAL A 186 -3.33 10.57 14.64
N ARG A 187 -3.37 9.37 15.20
CA ARG A 187 -2.36 8.87 16.15
C ARG A 187 -1.02 8.46 15.54
N SER A 188 -0.61 9.07 14.44
CA SER A 188 0.68 8.79 13.82
C SER A 188 1.83 9.07 14.79
N ILE A 189 2.78 8.13 14.87
CA ILE A 189 3.94 8.24 15.75
C ILE A 189 5.09 8.88 14.99
N PRO A 190 5.82 9.88 15.57
CA PRO A 190 7.00 10.44 14.96
C PRO A 190 8.07 9.36 14.65
N GLN A 191 8.63 9.42 13.45
CA GLN A 191 9.74 8.55 13.06
C GLN A 191 10.99 8.92 13.88
N LYS A 192 11.81 7.91 14.18
CA LYS A 192 13.07 8.08 14.91
C LYS A 192 14.20 7.42 14.13
N ASP A 193 15.40 7.98 14.27
CA ASP A 193 16.63 7.35 13.81
C ASP A 193 17.04 6.14 14.69
N GLU A 194 18.17 5.51 14.37
CA GLU A 194 18.73 4.38 15.12
C GLU A 194 19.13 4.72 16.56
N ASN A 195 19.34 6.03 16.87
CA ASN A 195 19.69 6.53 18.19
C ASN A 195 18.45 6.99 18.98
N GLY A 196 17.24 6.87 18.41
CA GLY A 196 15.98 7.27 19.02
C GLY A 196 15.65 8.75 18.89
N THR A 197 16.40 9.53 18.10
CA THR A 197 16.15 10.95 17.83
C THR A 197 14.99 11.09 16.84
N ILE A 198 14.06 12.02 17.09
CA ILE A 198 12.95 12.29 16.19
C ILE A 198 13.49 12.90 14.90
N LEU A 199 13.11 12.27 13.77
CA LEU A 199 13.39 12.80 12.44
C LEU A 199 12.47 13.99 12.14
N LEU A 200 13.03 15.03 11.53
CA LEU A 200 12.28 16.20 11.09
C LEU A 200 12.11 16.20 9.58
N ASP A 201 11.02 16.79 9.11
CA ASP A 201 10.79 17.07 7.70
C ASP A 201 11.50 18.37 7.27
N ASP A 202 11.36 18.75 5.99
CA ASP A 202 11.99 19.97 5.44
C ASP A 202 11.47 21.27 6.07
N ALA A 203 10.32 21.22 6.74
CA ALA A 203 9.75 22.34 7.49
C ALA A 203 10.16 22.34 8.99
N GLY A 204 11.01 21.39 9.40
CA GLY A 204 11.46 21.26 10.78
C GLY A 204 10.42 20.65 11.73
N GLN A 205 9.35 20.05 11.21
CA GLN A 205 8.33 19.38 12.01
C GLN A 205 8.65 17.88 12.16
N PRO A 206 8.17 17.21 13.23
CA PRO A 206 8.33 15.78 13.37
C PRO A 206 7.81 15.02 12.13
N LYS A 207 8.68 14.26 11.48
CA LYS A 207 8.29 13.40 10.38
C LYS A 207 7.45 12.25 10.91
N LEU A 208 6.16 12.21 10.51
CA LEU A 208 5.22 11.20 11.00
C LEU A 208 5.40 9.86 10.30
N GLY A 209 5.20 8.78 11.03
CA GLY A 209 5.09 7.44 10.47
C GLY A 209 3.78 7.27 9.70
N ALA A 210 3.83 6.61 8.55
CA ALA A 210 2.66 6.34 7.74
C ALA A 210 1.66 5.44 8.50
N ASN A 211 0.44 5.96 8.76
CA ASN A 211 -0.64 5.23 9.41
C ASN A 211 -1.72 4.87 8.39
N GLY A 212 -1.85 3.59 8.05
CA GLY A 212 -2.89 3.13 7.12
C GLY A 212 -4.32 3.36 7.59
N GLY A 213 -4.52 3.62 8.88
CA GLY A 213 -5.79 3.98 9.49
C GLY A 213 -6.09 5.49 9.49
N PHE A 214 -5.21 6.34 8.92
CA PHE A 214 -5.54 7.76 8.72
C PHE A 214 -6.78 7.89 7.83
N LEU A 215 -7.78 8.64 8.27
CA LEU A 215 -9.07 8.76 7.58
C LEU A 215 -9.14 10.04 6.74
N HIS A 216 -9.50 9.85 5.48
CA HIS A 216 -9.99 10.91 4.61
C HIS A 216 -11.51 10.99 4.75
N VAL A 217 -12.04 12.19 4.70
CA VAL A 217 -13.44 12.48 5.01
C VAL A 217 -14.09 13.19 3.82
N SER A 218 -15.38 12.97 3.63
CA SER A 218 -16.16 13.73 2.64
C SER A 218 -16.26 15.21 3.03
N SER A 219 -16.49 16.08 2.05
CA SER A 219 -16.62 17.53 2.25
C SER A 219 -17.87 17.95 3.06
N SER A 220 -18.71 17.00 3.45
CA SER A 220 -19.92 17.22 4.26
C SER A 220 -19.66 17.42 5.76
N ILE A 221 -18.43 17.36 6.23
CA ILE A 221 -18.04 17.69 7.61
C ILE A 221 -17.38 19.06 7.67
#